data_53ba271237c80b35ee417508e788b8c7
#
_entry.id   53ba271237c80b35ee417508e788b8c7
#
_cell.length_a   1.000
_cell.length_b   1.000
_cell.length_c   1.000
_cell.angle_alpha   90.00
_cell.angle_beta   90.00
_cell.angle_gamma   90.00
#
_symmetry.space_group_name_H-M   'P 1'
#
loop_
_entity.id
_entity.type
_entity.pdbx_description
1 polymer ?
#
loop_
_entity_poly.entity_id
_entity_poly.type
_entity_poly.pdbx_seq_one_letter_code
_entity_poly.pdbx_strand_id
1 'polypeptide(L)'
;GTGALVTMASFNRTVSKVYFTEDFPILELGLNPADANTVQEGGEARPLYKDDMVITGSVFGNGESLMDIDQKQFSGTYDLNDVTSIDFGVALTEVTNRSVSSNVQRDTWGGISDPGYISGILERTTMEDNFDALSGGNNELRQIESFAVDFKELTDVARMLPVTEVDSIASGTCVPEPFRDFYCASTDWTVDKTTTEESKAAYFQITHDTEISDLPTNIRVGVRYEETDVISLASVPKYVNSSWTGGNEFNLIPGDEIIEEPMTGNYDFVLPNIDINVEFTDELVGRMSVSKTVTRPNYEDIKGGTTANGTSYKGKPSASRGSPGLLPIESTNFDLSTEWYYNDVSYLSVGYFKKATENFIGSNT
;
A
#
# COMPACT_ATOMS: atom_id res chain seq x y z
N GLY A 1 7.32 -5.00 10.56
CA GLY A 1 7.80 -3.62 10.82
C GLY A 1 7.06 -2.98 11.99
N THR A 2 7.73 -2.10 12.71
CA THR A 2 7.12 -1.32 13.80
C THR A 2 6.96 0.12 13.33
N GLY A 3 5.76 0.69 13.48
CA GLY A 3 5.47 2.06 13.12
C GLY A 3 4.89 2.83 14.30
N ALA A 4 5.05 4.15 14.30
CA ALA A 4 4.39 5.04 15.24
C ALA A 4 3.81 6.25 14.49
N LEU A 5 2.57 6.61 14.81
CA LEU A 5 1.97 7.86 14.41
C LEU A 5 1.97 8.79 15.63
N VAL A 6 2.68 9.88 15.51
CA VAL A 6 2.73 10.91 16.55
C VAL A 6 2.04 12.15 16.01
N THR A 7 0.98 12.60 16.68
CA THR A 7 0.33 13.86 16.35
C THR A 7 0.88 14.94 17.26
N MET A 8 1.36 16.01 16.67
CA MET A 8 1.84 17.18 17.34
C MET A 8 0.88 18.32 17.10
N ALA A 9 0.35 18.93 18.16
CA ALA A 9 -0.44 20.14 18.06
C ALA A 9 0.42 21.33 18.41
N SER A 10 0.30 22.38 17.61
CA SER A 10 0.67 23.71 18.03
C SER A 10 -0.54 24.38 18.71
N PHE A 11 -0.28 25.24 19.64
CA PHE A 11 -1.29 26.08 20.29
C PHE A 11 -2.06 26.95 19.29
N ASN A 12 -3.00 27.74 19.80
CA ASN A 12 -3.92 28.56 19.03
C ASN A 12 -3.20 29.35 17.92
N ARG A 13 -3.55 29.07 16.68
CA ARG A 13 -3.02 29.80 15.51
C ARG A 13 -3.77 31.10 15.34
N THR A 14 -3.05 32.20 15.15
CA THR A 14 -3.63 33.49 14.76
C THR A 14 -3.69 33.69 13.27
N VAL A 15 -2.74 33.11 12.57
CA VAL A 15 -2.62 33.23 11.11
C VAL A 15 -2.58 31.85 10.50
N SER A 16 -3.48 31.61 9.57
CA SER A 16 -3.45 30.46 8.68
C SER A 16 -3.92 30.91 7.31
N LYS A 17 -2.99 31.17 6.40
CA LYS A 17 -3.28 31.64 5.04
C LYS A 17 -2.64 30.69 4.03
N VAL A 18 -3.36 30.42 2.95
CA VAL A 18 -2.84 29.66 1.81
C VAL A 18 -2.83 30.58 0.61
N TYR A 19 -1.68 30.68 -0.03
CA TYR A 19 -1.49 31.45 -1.26
C TYR A 19 -1.41 30.50 -2.45
N PHE A 20 -2.22 30.75 -3.47
CA PHE A 20 -2.24 29.98 -4.72
C PHE A 20 -1.72 30.86 -5.88
N THR A 21 -0.58 31.50 -5.68
CA THR A 21 0.01 32.42 -6.65
C THR A 21 1.02 31.78 -7.57
N GLU A 22 1.45 30.56 -7.24
CA GLU A 22 2.47 29.78 -7.95
C GLU A 22 1.91 28.36 -8.22
N ASP A 23 2.68 27.56 -8.90
CA ASP A 23 2.33 26.13 -9.16
C ASP A 23 2.25 25.31 -7.87
N PHE A 24 2.79 25.84 -6.80
CA PHE A 24 2.82 25.23 -5.47
C PHE A 24 2.08 26.09 -4.44
N PRO A 25 1.13 25.52 -3.66
CA PRO A 25 0.45 26.30 -2.62
C PRO A 25 1.40 26.63 -1.47
N ILE A 26 1.42 27.91 -1.08
CA ILE A 26 2.23 28.43 0.00
C ILE A 26 1.38 28.60 1.24
N LEU A 27 1.79 28.03 2.38
CA LEU A 27 1.08 28.15 3.64
C LEU A 27 1.84 29.05 4.61
N GLU A 28 1.18 30.09 5.11
CA GLU A 28 1.66 30.95 6.19
C GLU A 28 0.94 30.60 7.50
N LEU A 29 1.70 30.27 8.53
CA LEU A 29 1.22 29.97 9.87
C LEU A 29 1.86 30.90 10.90
N GLY A 30 1.06 31.37 11.85
CA GLY A 30 1.53 32.13 13.00
C GLY A 30 0.84 31.71 14.28
N LEU A 31 1.51 31.84 15.41
CA LEU A 31 0.97 31.53 16.74
C LEU A 31 0.23 32.71 17.36
N ASN A 32 -0.74 32.42 18.25
CA ASN A 32 -1.51 33.45 18.95
C ASN A 32 -0.63 34.19 19.94
N PRO A 33 -0.52 35.53 19.85
CA PRO A 33 0.22 36.32 20.79
C PRO A 33 -0.40 36.38 22.20
N ALA A 34 -1.65 35.94 22.37
CA ALA A 34 -2.28 35.89 23.67
C ALA A 34 -1.84 34.73 24.58
N ASP A 35 -1.11 33.79 24.07
CA ASP A 35 -0.56 32.69 24.86
C ASP A 35 0.79 33.14 25.46
N ALA A 36 0.91 33.11 26.78
CA ALA A 36 2.05 33.70 27.52
C ALA A 36 3.42 33.09 27.10
N ASN A 37 3.43 31.88 26.55
CA ASN A 37 4.65 31.20 26.07
C ASN A 37 4.99 31.53 24.64
N THR A 38 4.12 32.21 23.89
CA THR A 38 4.24 32.45 22.46
C THR A 38 4.32 33.92 22.07
N VAL A 39 4.26 34.83 23.05
CA VAL A 39 4.25 36.28 22.79
C VAL A 39 5.66 36.79 22.49
N GLN A 40 5.86 37.29 21.28
CA GLN A 40 6.93 38.25 21.04
C GLN A 40 6.61 39.58 21.66
N GLU A 41 7.63 40.32 22.11
CA GLU A 41 7.45 41.73 22.53
C GLU A 41 6.76 42.50 21.37
N GLY A 42 5.55 42.99 21.62
CA GLY A 42 4.77 43.71 20.64
C GLY A 42 3.46 43.04 20.21
N GLY A 43 3.16 41.81 20.63
CA GLY A 43 1.89 41.13 20.38
C GLY A 43 1.67 40.65 18.94
N GLU A 44 2.69 40.61 18.11
CA GLU A 44 2.63 40.08 16.76
C GLU A 44 2.78 38.55 16.75
N ALA A 45 2.13 37.87 15.79
CA ALA A 45 2.28 36.45 15.59
C ALA A 45 3.73 36.10 15.22
N ARG A 46 4.30 35.11 15.85
CA ARG A 46 5.66 34.62 15.59
C ARG A 46 5.65 33.28 14.85
N PRO A 47 6.75 32.92 14.17
CA PRO A 47 6.92 31.59 13.62
C PRO A 47 6.84 30.48 14.66
N LEU A 48 6.56 29.27 14.22
CA LEU A 48 6.58 28.07 15.04
C LEU A 48 8.04 27.67 15.34
N TYR A 49 8.34 27.36 16.59
CA TYR A 49 9.64 26.82 17.01
C TYR A 49 9.49 25.37 17.49
N LYS A 50 10.57 24.60 17.46
CA LYS A 50 10.60 23.23 17.97
C LYS A 50 10.20 23.11 19.45
N ASP A 51 10.46 24.15 20.23
CA ASP A 51 10.07 24.23 21.64
C ASP A 51 8.56 24.45 21.86
N ASP A 52 7.81 24.73 20.81
CA ASP A 52 6.35 24.87 20.86
C ASP A 52 5.65 23.52 20.58
N MET A 53 6.41 22.50 20.20
CA MET A 53 5.85 21.21 19.83
C MET A 53 5.48 20.38 21.06
N VAL A 54 4.27 19.85 21.05
CA VAL A 54 3.77 18.92 22.06
C VAL A 54 3.25 17.66 21.41
N ILE A 55 3.31 16.56 22.13
CA ILE A 55 2.68 15.31 21.71
C ILE A 55 1.26 15.30 22.24
N THR A 56 0.29 15.23 21.33
CA THR A 56 -1.15 15.21 21.65
C THR A 56 -1.77 13.85 21.54
N GLY A 57 -1.06 12.89 20.97
CA GLY A 57 -1.50 11.52 20.86
C GLY A 57 -0.49 10.70 20.05
N SER A 58 -0.49 9.41 20.27
CA SER A 58 0.36 8.50 19.51
C SER A 58 -0.27 7.12 19.40
N VAL A 59 -0.02 6.46 18.29
CA VAL A 59 -0.36 5.05 18.08
C VAL A 59 0.94 4.31 17.78
N PHE A 60 1.24 3.31 18.57
CA PHE A 60 2.35 2.40 18.32
C PHE A 60 1.79 1.14 17.70
N GLY A 61 2.12 0.92 16.43
CA GLY A 61 1.75 -0.26 15.68
C GLY A 61 2.94 -1.21 15.56
N ASN A 62 2.69 -2.48 15.75
CA ASN A 62 3.60 -3.53 15.37
C ASN A 62 2.90 -4.41 14.34
N GLY A 63 3.61 -4.78 13.28
CA GLY A 63 3.04 -5.61 12.23
C GLY A 63 4.11 -6.42 11.52
N GLU A 64 3.72 -7.60 11.11
CA GLU A 64 4.53 -8.51 10.34
C GLU A 64 3.72 -9.01 9.15
N SER A 65 4.37 -9.14 8.01
CA SER A 65 3.80 -9.76 6.82
C SER A 65 4.78 -10.79 6.29
N LEU A 66 4.27 -12.00 6.09
CA LEU A 66 5.01 -13.13 5.56
C LEU A 66 4.31 -13.63 4.29
N MET A 67 5.09 -13.99 3.29
CA MET A 67 4.61 -14.66 2.09
C MET A 67 5.45 -15.89 1.81
N ASP A 68 4.80 -17.04 1.74
CA ASP A 68 5.39 -18.31 1.35
C ASP A 68 4.82 -18.74 0.01
N ILE A 69 5.67 -19.25 -0.89
CA ILE A 69 5.29 -19.71 -2.22
C ILE A 69 5.87 -21.10 -2.45
N ASP A 70 4.98 -22.07 -2.61
CA ASP A 70 5.30 -23.42 -3.03
C ASP A 70 4.84 -23.64 -4.48
N GLN A 71 5.77 -23.99 -5.36
CA GLN A 71 5.45 -24.25 -6.76
C GLN A 71 6.03 -25.59 -7.23
N LYS A 72 5.18 -26.37 -7.90
CA LYS A 72 5.57 -27.60 -8.61
C LYS A 72 5.19 -27.43 -10.06
N GLN A 73 6.17 -27.54 -10.96
CA GLN A 73 5.97 -27.36 -12.39
C GLN A 73 6.61 -28.48 -13.17
N PHE A 74 5.92 -28.91 -14.21
CA PHE A 74 6.46 -29.77 -15.27
C PHE A 74 6.21 -29.10 -16.62
N SER A 75 7.23 -29.02 -17.46
CA SER A 75 7.12 -28.48 -18.81
C SER A 75 8.02 -29.25 -19.78
N GLY A 76 7.67 -29.23 -21.03
CA GLY A 76 8.44 -29.86 -22.08
C GLY A 76 8.16 -29.25 -23.45
N THR A 77 9.12 -29.43 -24.36
CA THR A 77 9.01 -29.11 -25.79
C THR A 77 9.14 -30.40 -26.59
N TYR A 78 8.30 -30.53 -27.57
CA TYR A 78 8.35 -31.67 -28.52
C TYR A 78 8.38 -31.15 -29.95
N ASP A 79 9.47 -31.43 -30.66
CA ASP A 79 9.63 -31.07 -32.04
C ASP A 79 8.93 -32.12 -32.95
N LEU A 80 7.86 -31.68 -33.62
CA LEU A 80 7.14 -32.50 -34.60
C LEU A 80 7.96 -32.70 -35.87
N ASN A 81 8.65 -31.65 -36.26
CA ASN A 81 9.58 -31.62 -37.43
C ASN A 81 10.46 -30.35 -37.31
N ASP A 82 11.31 -30.10 -38.30
CA ASP A 82 12.29 -29.00 -38.31
C ASP A 82 11.67 -27.60 -38.24
N VAL A 83 10.37 -27.46 -38.53
CA VAL A 83 9.65 -26.16 -38.57
C VAL A 83 8.47 -26.08 -37.59
N THR A 84 8.18 -27.16 -36.84
CA THR A 84 7.02 -27.16 -35.91
C THR A 84 7.40 -27.78 -34.60
N SER A 85 7.17 -27.05 -33.55
CA SER A 85 7.31 -27.51 -32.16
C SER A 85 6.05 -27.31 -31.35
N ILE A 86 5.90 -28.09 -30.28
CA ILE A 86 4.84 -28.01 -29.29
C ILE A 86 5.47 -27.80 -27.94
N ASP A 87 5.07 -26.75 -27.26
CA ASP A 87 5.37 -26.51 -25.86
C ASP A 87 4.14 -26.81 -24.97
N PHE A 88 4.35 -27.51 -23.89
CA PHE A 88 3.29 -27.86 -22.96
C PHE A 88 3.78 -27.85 -21.52
N GLY A 89 2.87 -27.66 -20.60
CA GLY A 89 3.23 -27.76 -19.18
C GLY A 89 2.02 -27.70 -18.25
N VAL A 90 2.28 -28.10 -17.02
CA VAL A 90 1.35 -28.04 -15.89
C VAL A 90 2.05 -27.42 -14.70
N ALA A 91 1.31 -26.67 -13.89
CA ALA A 91 1.84 -26.06 -12.67
C ALA A 91 0.81 -26.16 -11.55
N LEU A 92 1.31 -26.40 -10.34
CA LEU A 92 0.57 -26.32 -9.09
C LEU A 92 1.30 -25.27 -8.25
N THR A 93 0.58 -24.26 -7.82
CA THR A 93 1.17 -23.16 -7.03
C THR A 93 0.29 -22.90 -5.83
N GLU A 94 0.89 -22.88 -4.65
CA GLU A 94 0.27 -22.45 -3.41
C GLU A 94 0.99 -21.20 -2.93
N VAL A 95 0.23 -20.14 -2.64
CA VAL A 95 0.74 -18.90 -2.08
C VAL A 95 0.02 -18.63 -0.79
N THR A 96 0.75 -18.60 0.32
CA THR A 96 0.20 -18.22 1.62
C THR A 96 0.74 -16.86 2.03
N ASN A 97 -0.16 -15.90 2.21
CA ASN A 97 0.15 -14.58 2.74
C ASN A 97 -0.46 -14.43 4.13
N ARG A 98 0.38 -14.22 5.14
CA ARG A 98 -0.04 -13.92 6.51
C ARG A 98 0.34 -12.51 6.89
N SER A 99 -0.60 -11.78 7.47
CA SER A 99 -0.41 -10.42 7.96
C SER A 99 -0.95 -10.31 9.37
N VAL A 100 -0.10 -9.95 10.30
CA VAL A 100 -0.44 -9.78 11.71
C VAL A 100 -0.18 -8.36 12.16
N SER A 101 -1.00 -7.86 13.09
CA SER A 101 -0.78 -6.55 13.67
C SER A 101 -1.31 -6.43 15.09
N SER A 102 -0.71 -5.51 15.83
CA SER A 102 -1.19 -5.02 17.11
C SER A 102 -0.97 -3.52 17.20
N ASN A 103 -1.87 -2.82 17.86
CA ASN A 103 -1.76 -1.39 18.07
C ASN A 103 -1.92 -1.06 19.56
N VAL A 104 -1.10 -0.13 20.03
CA VAL A 104 -1.22 0.47 21.34
C VAL A 104 -1.36 1.97 21.16
N GLN A 105 -2.47 2.53 21.62
CA GLN A 105 -2.73 3.97 21.56
C GLN A 105 -2.45 4.64 22.90
N ARG A 106 -1.84 5.81 22.83
CA ARG A 106 -1.61 6.71 23.96
C ARG A 106 -2.03 8.12 23.62
N ASP A 107 -2.76 8.74 24.51
CA ASP A 107 -3.24 10.08 24.26
C ASP A 107 -2.19 11.16 24.59
N THR A 108 -1.34 10.97 25.60
CA THR A 108 -0.44 12.03 26.09
C THR A 108 0.96 11.56 26.49
N TRP A 109 1.49 10.47 26.02
CA TRP A 109 2.82 9.97 26.44
C TRP A 109 3.07 10.05 27.97
N GLY A 110 2.16 9.51 28.77
CA GLY A 110 2.29 9.53 30.22
C GLY A 110 2.00 10.89 30.86
N GLY A 111 1.18 11.73 30.22
CA GLY A 111 0.83 13.06 30.72
C GLY A 111 1.86 14.14 30.41
N ILE A 112 2.86 13.85 29.60
CA ILE A 112 3.86 14.83 29.16
C ILE A 112 3.29 15.63 28.01
N SER A 113 2.53 16.64 28.34
CA SER A 113 2.03 17.66 27.41
C SER A 113 2.83 18.97 27.47
N ASP A 114 3.99 18.95 28.11
CA ASP A 114 4.82 20.14 28.21
C ASP A 114 5.47 20.46 26.85
N PRO A 115 5.30 21.70 26.36
CA PRO A 115 6.00 22.16 25.17
C PRO A 115 7.51 22.02 25.31
N GLY A 116 8.18 21.64 24.23
CA GLY A 116 9.62 21.54 24.22
C GLY A 116 10.21 20.23 24.76
N TYR A 117 9.39 19.34 25.33
CA TYR A 117 9.90 18.07 25.88
C TYR A 117 10.71 17.25 24.87
N ILE A 118 10.28 17.23 23.61
CA ILE A 118 10.94 16.53 22.52
C ILE A 118 11.81 17.43 21.64
N SER A 119 11.97 18.71 21.99
CA SER A 119 12.68 19.68 21.14
C SER A 119 14.12 19.27 20.82
N GLY A 120 14.76 18.49 21.71
CA GLY A 120 16.12 18.01 21.55
C GLY A 120 16.32 17.00 20.42
N ILE A 121 15.25 16.29 20.02
CA ILE A 121 15.28 15.30 18.93
C ILE A 121 14.61 15.79 17.65
N LEU A 122 14.11 17.01 17.62
CA LEU A 122 13.49 17.61 16.45
C LEU A 122 14.52 18.38 15.62
N GLU A 123 14.58 18.07 14.34
CA GLU A 123 15.35 18.82 13.36
C GLU A 123 14.43 19.69 12.51
N ARG A 124 14.79 20.98 12.38
CA ARG A 124 14.04 21.88 11.51
C ARG A 124 14.28 21.51 10.06
N THR A 125 13.21 21.31 9.31
CA THR A 125 13.22 21.14 7.87
C THR A 125 12.39 22.22 7.22
N THR A 126 12.77 22.64 6.01
CA THR A 126 12.00 23.56 5.19
C THR A 126 11.39 22.83 4.00
N MET A 127 10.26 23.33 3.49
CA MET A 127 9.68 22.79 2.26
C MET A 127 10.57 23.06 1.04
N GLU A 128 11.38 24.09 1.09
CA GLU A 128 12.35 24.46 0.05
C GLU A 128 13.26 23.31 -0.35
N ASP A 129 13.78 22.60 0.64
CA ASP A 129 14.72 21.49 0.43
C ASP A 129 14.11 20.30 -0.31
N ASN A 130 12.77 20.25 -0.43
CA ASN A 130 12.06 19.13 -1.02
C ASN A 130 11.41 19.42 -2.38
N PHE A 131 11.31 20.70 -2.79
CA PHE A 131 10.52 21.11 -3.95
C PHE A 131 11.21 22.13 -4.86
N ASP A 132 12.51 22.11 -4.94
CA ASP A 132 13.32 23.06 -5.72
C ASP A 132 12.96 23.11 -7.21
N ALA A 133 12.48 22.00 -7.76
CA ALA A 133 12.10 21.89 -9.16
C ALA A 133 10.73 22.51 -9.51
N LEU A 134 9.94 22.90 -8.50
CA LEU A 134 8.61 23.47 -8.70
C LEU A 134 8.65 25.00 -8.66
N SER A 135 7.83 25.64 -9.52
CA SER A 135 7.64 27.09 -9.47
C SER A 135 7.08 27.51 -8.11
N GLY A 136 7.66 28.55 -7.50
CA GLY A 136 7.37 28.92 -6.13
C GLY A 136 7.98 27.99 -5.07
N GLY A 137 8.74 26.99 -5.51
CA GLY A 137 9.44 26.05 -4.65
C GLY A 137 10.38 26.74 -3.64
N ASN A 138 11.01 27.83 -3.98
CA ASN A 138 11.95 28.61 -3.16
C ASN A 138 11.38 29.97 -2.74
N ASN A 139 10.07 30.11 -2.62
CA ASN A 139 9.46 31.37 -2.27
C ASN A 139 9.67 31.68 -0.78
N GLU A 140 10.13 32.89 -0.45
CA GLU A 140 10.36 33.37 0.92
C GLU A 140 9.13 33.34 1.82
N LEU A 141 7.91 33.37 1.23
CA LEU A 141 6.65 33.21 1.98
C LEU A 141 6.41 31.77 2.41
N ARG A 142 7.18 30.80 1.95
CA ARG A 142 7.08 29.40 2.36
C ARG A 142 7.76 29.17 3.71
N GLN A 143 7.24 29.78 4.71
CA GLN A 143 7.69 29.55 6.08
C GLN A 143 6.91 28.42 6.77
N ILE A 144 6.69 27.32 6.10
CA ILE A 144 6.29 26.13 6.83
C ILE A 144 7.55 25.53 7.38
N GLU A 145 7.84 25.88 8.61
CA GLU A 145 8.75 25.12 9.40
C GLU A 145 8.07 23.80 9.71
N SER A 146 8.56 22.74 9.13
CA SER A 146 8.27 21.38 9.55
C SER A 146 9.45 20.89 10.39
N PHE A 147 9.14 19.95 11.28
CA PHE A 147 10.16 19.35 12.13
C PHE A 147 10.22 17.87 11.81
N ALA A 148 11.41 17.44 11.35
CA ALA A 148 11.70 16.02 11.20
C ALA A 148 12.17 15.45 12.54
N VAL A 149 11.95 14.16 12.72
CA VAL A 149 12.44 13.41 13.88
C VAL A 149 12.91 12.05 13.40
N ASP A 150 14.05 11.59 13.92
CA ASP A 150 14.46 10.21 13.72
C ASP A 150 13.52 9.26 14.48
N PHE A 151 13.01 8.25 13.78
CA PHE A 151 12.03 7.33 14.34
C PHE A 151 12.59 6.55 15.52
N LYS A 152 13.87 6.18 15.47
CA LYS A 152 14.51 5.45 16.56
C LYS A 152 14.66 6.33 17.80
N GLU A 153 15.09 7.58 17.64
CA GLU A 153 15.20 8.53 18.76
C GLU A 153 13.85 8.78 19.41
N LEU A 154 12.79 8.96 18.60
CA LEU A 154 11.44 9.12 19.08
C LEU A 154 10.96 7.90 19.89
N THR A 155 11.21 6.70 19.39
CA THR A 155 10.82 5.45 20.09
C THR A 155 11.65 5.24 21.35
N ASP A 156 12.92 5.62 21.36
CA ASP A 156 13.77 5.54 22.56
C ASP A 156 13.27 6.49 23.67
N VAL A 157 12.86 7.72 23.30
CA VAL A 157 12.21 8.64 24.26
C VAL A 157 10.89 8.05 24.77
N ALA A 158 10.04 7.52 23.89
CA ALA A 158 8.77 6.93 24.29
C ALA A 158 8.94 5.74 25.25
N ARG A 159 9.94 4.90 25.05
CA ARG A 159 10.25 3.75 25.90
C ARG A 159 10.72 4.13 27.31
N MET A 160 11.24 5.33 27.48
CA MET A 160 11.69 5.82 28.79
C MET A 160 10.55 6.38 29.64
N LEU A 161 9.37 6.55 29.06
CA LEU A 161 8.22 7.10 29.75
C LEU A 161 7.40 6.01 30.42
N PRO A 162 7.05 6.18 31.71
CA PRO A 162 6.21 5.21 32.42
C PRO A 162 4.79 5.19 31.84
N VAL A 163 4.18 4.03 31.85
CA VAL A 163 2.74 3.88 31.55
C VAL A 163 1.95 4.44 32.73
N THR A 164 1.03 5.36 32.47
CA THR A 164 0.18 5.94 33.50
C THR A 164 -1.27 5.48 33.35
N GLU A 165 -2.08 5.63 34.41
CA GLU A 165 -3.52 5.29 34.38
C GLU A 165 -4.33 6.10 33.36
N VAL A 166 -3.79 7.21 32.89
CA VAL A 166 -4.44 8.09 31.89
C VAL A 166 -4.28 7.53 30.47
N ASP A 167 -3.35 6.60 30.28
CA ASP A 167 -3.11 6.02 28.98
C ASP A 167 -4.12 4.91 28.72
N SER A 168 -4.97 5.12 27.72
CA SER A 168 -5.84 4.04 27.22
C SER A 168 -4.99 3.00 26.49
N ILE A 169 -4.56 1.99 27.21
CA ILE A 169 -3.87 0.85 26.63
C ILE A 169 -4.93 -0.05 26.01
N ALA A 170 -5.21 0.15 24.74
CA ALA A 170 -6.00 -0.79 23.99
C ALA A 170 -5.11 -1.99 23.64
N SER A 171 -5.12 -3.00 24.50
CA SER A 171 -4.52 -4.31 24.33
C SER A 171 -2.98 -4.40 24.17
N GLY A 172 -2.42 -5.30 24.89
CA GLY A 172 -1.05 -5.75 24.73
C GLY A 172 -0.08 -5.18 25.76
N THR A 173 0.29 -6.05 26.67
CA THR A 173 1.43 -5.80 27.56
C THR A 173 2.72 -5.87 26.76
N CYS A 174 3.59 -4.90 26.98
CA CYS A 174 4.96 -5.01 26.54
C CYS A 174 5.62 -6.24 27.17
N VAL A 175 6.06 -7.17 26.38
CA VAL A 175 6.86 -8.31 26.81
C VAL A 175 8.18 -8.25 26.05
N PRO A 176 9.34 -8.45 26.66
CA PRO A 176 9.63 -9.00 27.98
C PRO A 176 10.00 -7.94 29.03
N GLU A 177 9.98 -8.37 30.29
CA GLU A 177 10.68 -7.66 31.36
C GLU A 177 12.10 -7.20 30.91
N PRO A 178 12.52 -5.95 31.22
CA PRO A 178 12.04 -5.06 32.29
C PRO A 178 11.05 -3.98 31.82
N PHE A 179 10.44 -4.11 30.64
CA PHE A 179 9.71 -3.05 29.95
C PHE A 179 8.20 -3.04 30.22
N ARG A 180 7.70 -3.79 31.18
CA ARG A 180 6.27 -3.89 31.51
C ARG A 180 5.61 -2.55 31.82
N ASP A 181 6.37 -1.67 32.44
CA ASP A 181 5.88 -0.36 32.89
C ASP A 181 6.22 0.75 31.89
N PHE A 182 6.82 0.40 30.77
CA PHE A 182 7.23 1.33 29.73
C PHE A 182 6.46 1.12 28.44
N TYR A 183 6.54 2.10 27.57
CA TYR A 183 5.82 2.14 26.32
C TYR A 183 6.49 1.29 25.25
N CYS A 184 5.78 0.32 24.68
CA CYS A 184 6.26 -0.44 23.55
C CYS A 184 5.13 -0.94 22.66
N ALA A 185 5.43 -1.26 21.41
CA ALA A 185 4.50 -1.96 20.54
C ALA A 185 4.34 -3.40 21.02
N SER A 186 3.10 -3.86 21.17
CA SER A 186 2.79 -5.23 21.58
C SER A 186 3.18 -6.24 20.50
N THR A 187 3.65 -7.40 20.94
CA THR A 187 3.83 -8.60 20.12
C THR A 187 2.66 -9.58 20.25
N ASP A 188 1.69 -9.28 21.11
CA ASP A 188 0.43 -10.01 21.14
C ASP A 188 -0.46 -9.52 20.01
N TRP A 189 -0.57 -10.32 18.97
CA TRP A 189 -1.30 -9.95 17.78
C TRP A 189 -2.80 -9.84 18.06
N THR A 190 -3.37 -8.66 17.83
CA THR A 190 -4.81 -8.43 17.94
C THR A 190 -5.54 -8.72 16.64
N VAL A 191 -4.81 -8.72 15.53
CA VAL A 191 -5.30 -9.08 14.21
C VAL A 191 -4.33 -10.08 13.59
N ASP A 192 -4.86 -11.20 13.12
CA ASP A 192 -4.12 -12.19 12.35
C ASP A 192 -4.95 -12.59 11.13
N LYS A 193 -4.42 -12.35 9.95
CA LYS A 193 -5.09 -12.62 8.67
C LYS A 193 -4.18 -13.46 7.80
N THR A 194 -4.68 -14.63 7.42
CA THR A 194 -4.00 -15.53 6.49
C THR A 194 -4.86 -15.72 5.25
N THR A 195 -4.27 -15.53 4.08
CA THR A 195 -4.92 -15.79 2.80
C THR A 195 -4.06 -16.77 2.02
N THR A 196 -4.66 -17.88 1.59
CA THR A 196 -4.02 -18.92 0.78
C THR A 196 -4.70 -18.97 -0.58
N GLU A 197 -3.90 -18.91 -1.64
CA GLU A 197 -4.31 -19.13 -3.02
C GLU A 197 -3.71 -20.45 -3.52
N GLU A 198 -4.56 -21.39 -3.92
CA GLU A 198 -4.17 -22.65 -4.54
C GLU A 198 -4.51 -22.59 -6.03
N SER A 199 -3.49 -22.56 -6.89
CA SER A 199 -3.65 -22.46 -8.34
C SER A 199 -3.19 -23.72 -9.06
N LYS A 200 -4.01 -24.17 -10.02
CA LYS A 200 -3.72 -25.26 -10.94
C LYS A 200 -3.75 -24.74 -12.36
N ALA A 201 -2.70 -24.95 -13.10
CA ALA A 201 -2.60 -24.48 -14.47
C ALA A 201 -2.11 -25.53 -15.43
N ALA A 202 -2.59 -25.46 -16.66
CA ALA A 202 -2.07 -26.22 -17.79
C ALA A 202 -2.00 -25.33 -19.02
N TYR A 203 -0.96 -25.52 -19.84
CA TYR A 203 -0.84 -24.81 -21.10
C TYR A 203 -0.35 -25.71 -22.24
N PHE A 204 -0.69 -25.28 -23.44
CA PHE A 204 -0.27 -25.87 -24.68
C PHE A 204 -0.04 -24.76 -25.70
N GLN A 205 1.07 -24.83 -26.46
CA GLN A 205 1.42 -23.87 -27.48
C GLN A 205 2.05 -24.59 -28.68
N ILE A 206 1.71 -24.18 -29.89
CA ILE A 206 2.33 -24.60 -31.13
C ILE A 206 3.12 -23.42 -31.69
N THR A 207 4.36 -23.67 -32.07
CA THR A 207 5.20 -22.76 -32.87
C THR A 207 5.41 -23.37 -34.22
N HIS A 208 5.19 -22.59 -35.28
CA HIS A 208 5.34 -23.05 -36.67
C HIS A 208 6.04 -22.00 -37.50
N ASP A 209 7.16 -22.39 -38.09
CA ASP A 209 7.90 -21.61 -39.09
C ASP A 209 7.43 -21.99 -40.50
N THR A 210 7.06 -21.00 -41.29
CA THR A 210 6.52 -21.19 -42.63
C THR A 210 6.88 -20.00 -43.55
N GLU A 211 6.53 -20.10 -44.80
CA GLU A 211 6.61 -19.01 -45.79
C GLU A 211 5.21 -18.65 -46.27
N ILE A 212 4.82 -17.38 -46.13
CA ILE A 212 3.58 -16.85 -46.66
C ILE A 212 3.90 -15.80 -47.74
N SER A 213 3.54 -16.11 -48.99
CA SER A 213 3.88 -15.28 -50.16
C SER A 213 5.39 -15.02 -50.28
N ASP A 214 6.18 -16.06 -50.11
CA ASP A 214 7.66 -16.05 -50.12
C ASP A 214 8.30 -15.21 -48.98
N LEU A 215 7.52 -14.87 -47.91
CA LEU A 215 8.01 -14.17 -46.74
C LEU A 215 8.18 -15.14 -45.58
N PRO A 216 9.37 -15.24 -44.97
CA PRO A 216 9.56 -16.02 -43.75
C PRO A 216 8.61 -15.55 -42.64
N THR A 217 7.87 -16.49 -42.10
CA THR A 217 6.81 -16.21 -41.13
C THR A 217 6.87 -17.21 -39.99
N ASN A 218 6.95 -16.71 -38.75
CA ASN A 218 6.83 -17.51 -37.54
C ASN A 218 5.43 -17.27 -36.93
N ILE A 219 4.69 -18.33 -36.68
CA ILE A 219 3.36 -18.31 -36.10
C ILE A 219 3.40 -19.09 -34.79
N ARG A 220 2.91 -18.47 -33.73
CA ARG A 220 2.78 -19.08 -32.42
C ARG A 220 1.34 -18.98 -31.95
N VAL A 221 0.74 -20.09 -31.55
CA VAL A 221 -0.64 -20.16 -31.04
C VAL A 221 -0.64 -20.97 -29.77
N GLY A 222 -1.14 -20.39 -28.70
CA GLY A 222 -1.18 -21.04 -27.40
C GLY A 222 -2.48 -20.79 -26.65
N VAL A 223 -2.68 -21.63 -25.65
CA VAL A 223 -3.75 -21.48 -24.68
C VAL A 223 -3.27 -21.96 -23.32
N ARG A 224 -3.60 -21.19 -22.28
CA ARG A 224 -3.41 -21.56 -20.87
C ARG A 224 -4.77 -21.59 -20.19
N TYR A 225 -5.03 -22.65 -19.47
CA TYR A 225 -6.13 -22.72 -18.49
C TYR A 225 -5.56 -22.62 -17.08
N GLU A 226 -6.21 -21.87 -16.24
CA GLU A 226 -5.83 -21.73 -14.83
C GLU A 226 -7.08 -21.62 -13.95
N GLU A 227 -7.11 -22.41 -12.88
CA GLU A 227 -8.14 -22.41 -11.83
C GLU A 227 -7.45 -22.06 -10.51
N THR A 228 -8.05 -21.17 -9.72
CA THR A 228 -7.52 -20.75 -8.42
C THR A 228 -8.63 -20.77 -7.36
N ASP A 229 -8.36 -21.45 -6.27
CA ASP A 229 -9.15 -21.40 -5.04
C ASP A 229 -8.47 -20.41 -4.06
N VAL A 230 -9.27 -19.57 -3.43
CA VAL A 230 -8.82 -18.58 -2.44
C VAL A 230 -9.50 -18.85 -1.11
N ILE A 231 -8.71 -19.03 -0.06
CA ILE A 231 -9.18 -19.22 1.31
C ILE A 231 -8.57 -18.11 2.16
N SER A 232 -9.41 -17.33 2.82
CA SER A 232 -8.97 -16.33 3.78
C SER A 232 -9.53 -16.64 5.17
N LEU A 233 -8.64 -16.73 6.14
CA LEU A 233 -8.98 -16.88 7.56
C LEU A 233 -8.49 -15.64 8.29
N ALA A 234 -9.37 -14.98 9.03
CA ALA A 234 -9.04 -13.83 9.82
C ALA A 234 -9.48 -14.00 11.27
N SER A 235 -8.56 -13.77 12.19
CA SER A 235 -8.83 -13.64 13.61
C SER A 235 -8.91 -12.16 13.96
N VAL A 236 -10.09 -11.70 14.33
CA VAL A 236 -10.38 -10.28 14.57
C VAL A 236 -11.14 -10.08 15.87
N PRO A 237 -10.99 -8.94 16.55
CA PRO A 237 -11.78 -8.64 17.76
C PRO A 237 -13.25 -8.54 17.45
N LYS A 238 -14.07 -9.13 18.30
CA LYS A 238 -15.52 -8.93 18.28
C LYS A 238 -15.87 -7.59 18.90
N TYR A 239 -16.54 -6.72 18.16
CA TYR A 239 -17.03 -5.45 18.70
C TYR A 239 -18.28 -5.66 19.55
N VAL A 240 -18.25 -5.19 20.79
CA VAL A 240 -19.29 -5.47 21.79
C VAL A 240 -20.11 -4.23 22.18
N ASN A 241 -19.58 -3.03 21.92
CA ASN A 241 -20.25 -1.80 22.32
C ASN A 241 -19.77 -0.62 21.46
N SER A 242 -20.36 0.55 21.72
CA SER A 242 -19.90 1.83 21.21
C SER A 242 -19.90 2.86 22.32
N SER A 243 -18.95 3.78 22.34
CA SER A 243 -18.88 4.90 23.28
C SER A 243 -18.76 6.23 22.54
N TRP A 244 -19.42 7.25 23.09
CA TRP A 244 -19.26 8.61 22.63
C TRP A 244 -17.92 9.17 23.13
N THR A 245 -17.12 9.70 22.22
CA THR A 245 -15.82 10.31 22.51
C THR A 245 -15.83 11.82 22.34
N GLY A 246 -16.86 12.34 21.68
CA GLY A 246 -17.04 13.77 21.46
C GLY A 246 -18.51 14.09 21.14
N GLY A 247 -18.84 15.35 20.91
CA GLY A 247 -20.22 15.81 20.69
C GLY A 247 -20.91 15.17 19.47
N ASN A 248 -20.15 14.70 18.49
CA ASN A 248 -20.64 14.05 17.26
C ASN A 248 -19.80 12.84 16.85
N GLU A 249 -18.98 12.33 17.75
CA GLU A 249 -18.02 11.26 17.50
C GLU A 249 -18.27 10.08 18.45
N PHE A 250 -18.13 8.87 17.91
CA PHE A 250 -18.14 7.67 18.74
C PHE A 250 -17.20 6.61 18.17
N ASN A 251 -16.70 5.75 19.05
CA ASN A 251 -15.85 4.62 18.72
C ASN A 251 -16.58 3.31 18.96
N LEU A 252 -16.33 2.32 18.12
CA LEU A 252 -16.69 0.94 18.41
C LEU A 252 -15.68 0.37 19.42
N ILE A 253 -16.20 -0.30 20.44
CA ILE A 253 -15.38 -0.89 21.50
C ILE A 253 -15.16 -2.37 21.16
N PRO A 254 -13.92 -2.82 20.93
CA PRO A 254 -13.63 -4.23 20.82
C PRO A 254 -13.79 -4.91 22.19
N GLY A 255 -14.28 -6.15 22.18
CA GLY A 255 -14.27 -7.02 23.35
C GLY A 255 -12.99 -7.86 23.39
N ASP A 256 -12.86 -8.64 24.47
CA ASP A 256 -11.74 -9.58 24.65
C ASP A 256 -11.87 -10.84 23.77
N GLU A 257 -13.04 -11.07 23.20
CA GLU A 257 -13.30 -12.24 22.35
C GLU A 257 -12.75 -11.99 20.94
N ILE A 258 -11.85 -12.87 20.52
CA ILE A 258 -11.38 -12.96 19.13
C ILE A 258 -12.27 -13.94 18.39
N ILE A 259 -12.78 -13.55 17.25
CA ILE A 259 -13.60 -14.39 16.39
C ILE A 259 -12.82 -14.76 15.12
N GLU A 260 -13.05 -15.97 14.63
CA GLU A 260 -12.51 -16.41 13.36
C GLU A 260 -13.55 -16.20 12.26
N GLU A 261 -13.17 -15.50 11.20
CA GLU A 261 -13.99 -15.23 10.02
C GLU A 261 -13.39 -15.95 8.80
N PRO A 262 -13.79 -17.21 8.51
CA PRO A 262 -13.37 -17.88 7.28
C PRO A 262 -14.17 -17.36 6.08
N MET A 263 -13.48 -17.08 4.99
CA MET A 263 -14.06 -16.67 3.71
C MET A 263 -13.37 -17.40 2.57
N THR A 264 -14.12 -17.71 1.52
CA THR A 264 -13.59 -18.40 0.34
C THR A 264 -13.99 -17.70 -0.94
N GLY A 265 -13.22 -17.90 -1.99
CA GLY A 265 -13.52 -17.52 -3.35
C GLY A 265 -12.86 -18.46 -4.33
N ASN A 266 -13.27 -18.44 -5.57
CA ASN A 266 -12.63 -19.16 -6.66
C ASN A 266 -12.81 -18.42 -7.98
N TYR A 267 -11.93 -18.69 -8.92
CA TYR A 267 -12.02 -18.19 -10.29
C TYR A 267 -11.21 -19.08 -11.24
N ASP A 268 -11.56 -19.04 -12.51
CA ASP A 268 -10.82 -19.72 -13.57
C ASP A 268 -10.70 -18.86 -14.82
N PHE A 269 -9.68 -19.13 -15.63
CA PHE A 269 -9.42 -18.41 -16.87
C PHE A 269 -9.02 -19.34 -17.99
N VAL A 270 -9.39 -18.91 -19.22
CA VAL A 270 -8.81 -19.37 -20.45
C VAL A 270 -8.06 -18.21 -21.10
N LEU A 271 -6.76 -18.35 -21.26
CA LEU A 271 -5.85 -17.31 -21.73
C LEU A 271 -5.24 -17.72 -23.07
N PRO A 272 -5.90 -17.41 -24.19
CA PRO A 272 -5.36 -17.65 -25.51
C PRO A 272 -4.30 -16.60 -25.87
N ASN A 273 -3.35 -17.01 -26.72
CA ASN A 273 -2.41 -16.10 -27.40
C ASN A 273 -2.19 -16.52 -28.85
N ILE A 274 -2.02 -15.52 -29.70
CA ILE A 274 -1.62 -15.69 -31.10
C ILE A 274 -0.57 -14.63 -31.39
N ASP A 275 0.62 -15.08 -31.83
CA ASP A 275 1.70 -14.21 -32.23
C ASP A 275 2.13 -14.57 -33.66
N ILE A 276 2.29 -13.56 -34.51
CA ILE A 276 2.71 -13.69 -35.88
C ILE A 276 3.88 -12.72 -36.12
N ASN A 277 5.02 -13.24 -36.57
CA ASN A 277 6.18 -12.47 -36.96
C ASN A 277 6.42 -12.71 -38.42
N VAL A 278 6.57 -11.65 -39.22
CA VAL A 278 6.82 -11.72 -40.67
C VAL A 278 8.07 -10.92 -41.00
N GLU A 279 9.01 -11.54 -41.69
CA GLU A 279 10.19 -10.88 -42.24
C GLU A 279 9.86 -10.39 -43.64
N PHE A 280 9.52 -9.09 -43.78
CA PHE A 280 9.25 -8.52 -45.10
C PHE A 280 10.50 -8.37 -45.96
N THR A 281 11.62 -8.10 -45.30
CA THR A 281 12.98 -8.13 -45.87
C THR A 281 13.95 -8.51 -44.77
N ASP A 282 15.23 -8.74 -45.11
CA ASP A 282 16.29 -8.98 -44.10
C ASP A 282 16.41 -7.86 -43.05
N GLU A 283 15.90 -6.67 -43.37
CA GLU A 283 15.97 -5.48 -42.49
C GLU A 283 14.61 -5.07 -41.89
N LEU A 284 13.49 -5.56 -42.40
CA LEU A 284 12.16 -5.11 -42.02
C LEU A 284 11.31 -6.26 -41.49
N VAL A 285 10.95 -6.18 -40.21
CA VAL A 285 10.13 -7.18 -39.51
C VAL A 285 8.82 -6.57 -39.07
N GLY A 286 7.72 -7.30 -39.29
CA GLY A 286 6.40 -6.96 -38.75
C GLY A 286 5.99 -7.98 -37.69
N ARG A 287 5.34 -7.51 -36.62
CA ARG A 287 4.84 -8.36 -35.55
C ARG A 287 3.39 -8.02 -35.23
N MET A 288 2.60 -9.04 -35.02
CA MET A 288 1.21 -8.92 -34.54
C MET A 288 1.00 -9.88 -33.39
N SER A 289 0.40 -9.41 -32.31
CA SER A 289 0.01 -10.23 -31.17
C SER A 289 -1.44 -9.96 -30.77
N VAL A 290 -2.16 -11.05 -30.47
CA VAL A 290 -3.48 -10.99 -29.83
C VAL A 290 -3.43 -11.92 -28.62
N SER A 291 -3.73 -11.41 -27.44
CA SER A 291 -3.66 -12.21 -26.23
C SER A 291 -4.69 -11.81 -25.19
N LYS A 292 -5.01 -12.73 -24.29
CA LYS A 292 -5.74 -12.47 -23.07
C LYS A 292 -4.79 -12.65 -21.88
N THR A 293 -4.76 -11.67 -20.98
CA THR A 293 -3.91 -11.70 -19.78
C THR A 293 -4.74 -11.36 -18.54
N VAL A 294 -4.26 -11.75 -17.36
CA VAL A 294 -4.90 -11.48 -16.08
C VAL A 294 -3.93 -10.87 -15.10
N THR A 295 -4.48 -10.03 -14.21
CA THR A 295 -3.76 -9.48 -13.05
C THR A 295 -4.57 -9.79 -11.81
N ARG A 296 -3.97 -10.53 -10.87
CA ARG A 296 -4.62 -10.89 -9.61
C ARG A 296 -4.84 -9.67 -8.73
N PRO A 297 -5.90 -9.66 -7.88
CA PRO A 297 -6.10 -8.65 -6.87
C PRO A 297 -4.92 -8.59 -5.89
N ASN A 298 -4.73 -7.44 -5.26
CA ASN A 298 -3.78 -7.36 -4.15
C ASN A 298 -4.29 -8.15 -2.94
N TYR A 299 -3.39 -8.64 -2.10
CA TYR A 299 -3.78 -9.36 -0.87
C TYR A 299 -4.64 -8.51 0.06
N GLU A 300 -4.45 -7.18 0.09
CA GLU A 300 -5.31 -6.27 0.88
C GLU A 300 -6.77 -6.32 0.42
N ASP A 301 -7.03 -6.52 -0.87
CA ASP A 301 -8.36 -6.56 -1.44
C ASP A 301 -9.06 -7.90 -1.21
N ILE A 302 -8.31 -9.00 -1.04
CA ILE A 302 -8.85 -10.35 -0.86
C ILE A 302 -8.76 -10.89 0.58
N LYS A 303 -8.04 -10.19 1.48
CA LYS A 303 -8.01 -10.55 2.90
C LYS A 303 -9.40 -10.48 3.52
N GLY A 304 -9.84 -11.55 4.14
CA GLY A 304 -11.02 -11.57 5.00
C GLY A 304 -10.82 -10.75 6.28
N GLY A 305 -11.80 -10.82 7.15
CA GLY A 305 -11.78 -10.18 8.46
C GLY A 305 -12.27 -8.72 8.43
N THR A 306 -13.35 -8.51 9.16
CA THR A 306 -13.97 -7.19 9.29
C THR A 306 -13.19 -6.32 10.27
N THR A 307 -12.74 -5.17 9.81
CA THR A 307 -12.04 -4.18 10.64
C THR A 307 -12.88 -2.91 10.73
N ALA A 308 -13.24 -2.50 11.94
CA ALA A 308 -13.94 -1.24 12.17
C ALA A 308 -12.99 -0.07 11.93
N ASN A 309 -13.47 0.92 11.21
CA ASN A 309 -12.73 2.16 10.99
C ASN A 309 -12.92 3.07 12.20
N GLY A 310 -11.86 3.34 12.90
CA GLY A 310 -11.66 4.29 13.99
C GLY A 310 -12.88 5.08 14.51
N THR A 311 -12.67 6.36 14.73
CA THR A 311 -13.73 7.28 15.18
C THR A 311 -14.76 7.54 14.08
N SER A 312 -16.02 7.29 14.38
CA SER A 312 -17.14 7.56 13.48
C SER A 312 -17.81 8.88 13.80
N TYR A 313 -18.13 9.65 12.76
CA TYR A 313 -18.81 10.93 12.88
C TYR A 313 -20.30 10.82 12.60
N LYS A 314 -21.12 11.57 13.33
CA LYS A 314 -22.59 11.66 13.11
C LYS A 314 -23.32 10.32 13.21
N GLY A 315 -22.83 9.41 14.04
CA GLY A 315 -23.50 8.14 14.28
C GLY A 315 -23.47 7.15 13.10
N LYS A 316 -22.52 7.27 12.19
CA LYS A 316 -22.33 6.34 11.07
C LYS A 316 -21.05 5.52 11.26
N PRO A 317 -21.10 4.38 11.96
CA PRO A 317 -19.95 3.49 12.02
C PRO A 317 -19.67 2.95 10.63
N SER A 318 -18.39 2.78 10.32
CA SER A 318 -17.96 2.13 9.11
C SER A 318 -16.98 1.01 9.43
N ALA A 319 -16.98 -0.01 8.61
CA ALA A 319 -16.05 -1.11 8.68
C ALA A 319 -15.61 -1.47 7.27
N SER A 320 -14.44 -2.02 7.15
CA SER A 320 -13.89 -2.49 5.88
C SER A 320 -13.46 -3.95 5.98
N ARG A 321 -13.56 -4.66 4.87
CA ARG A 321 -13.01 -6.00 4.70
C ARG A 321 -12.72 -6.23 3.22
N GLY A 322 -11.72 -7.05 2.93
CA GLY A 322 -11.52 -7.57 1.59
C GLY A 322 -12.49 -8.71 1.25
N SER A 323 -12.48 -9.13 0.01
CA SER A 323 -13.34 -10.22 -0.50
C SER A 323 -12.51 -11.24 -1.29
N PRO A 324 -12.34 -12.47 -0.79
CA PRO A 324 -11.65 -13.54 -1.54
C PRO A 324 -12.31 -13.88 -2.87
N GLY A 325 -13.59 -13.55 -3.03
CA GLY A 325 -14.34 -13.77 -4.27
C GLY A 325 -14.15 -12.68 -5.34
N LEU A 326 -13.22 -11.75 -5.18
CA LEU A 326 -12.89 -10.78 -6.22
C LEU A 326 -12.28 -11.48 -7.43
N LEU A 327 -12.81 -11.16 -8.60
CA LEU A 327 -12.27 -11.63 -9.87
C LEU A 327 -11.03 -10.83 -10.22
N PRO A 328 -9.97 -11.47 -10.73
CA PRO A 328 -8.83 -10.77 -11.32
C PRO A 328 -9.24 -9.87 -12.48
N ILE A 329 -8.44 -8.82 -12.69
CA ILE A 329 -8.59 -7.93 -13.84
C ILE A 329 -8.14 -8.70 -15.08
N GLU A 330 -9.04 -8.86 -16.04
CA GLU A 330 -8.75 -9.44 -17.35
C GLU A 330 -8.42 -8.33 -18.36
N SER A 331 -7.47 -8.59 -19.24
CA SER A 331 -7.13 -7.69 -20.34
C SER A 331 -7.08 -8.44 -21.66
N THR A 332 -7.85 -8.00 -22.64
CA THR A 332 -7.71 -8.40 -24.03
C THR A 332 -6.78 -7.42 -24.72
N ASN A 333 -5.68 -7.93 -25.25
CA ASN A 333 -4.59 -7.15 -25.82
C ASN A 333 -4.51 -7.38 -27.32
N PHE A 334 -4.28 -6.33 -28.07
CA PHE A 334 -3.91 -6.34 -29.48
C PHE A 334 -2.68 -5.44 -29.66
N ASP A 335 -1.63 -5.99 -30.22
CA ASP A 335 -0.36 -5.31 -30.46
C ASP A 335 0.03 -5.51 -31.94
N LEU A 336 0.46 -4.45 -32.60
CA LEU A 336 0.99 -4.45 -33.97
C LEU A 336 2.22 -3.56 -34.00
N SER A 337 3.32 -4.08 -34.48
CA SER A 337 4.57 -3.32 -34.59
C SER A 337 5.33 -3.64 -35.88
N THR A 338 6.15 -2.70 -36.29
CA THR A 338 7.16 -2.90 -37.33
C THR A 338 8.49 -2.35 -36.86
N GLU A 339 9.55 -3.06 -37.23
CA GLU A 339 10.92 -2.75 -36.85
C GLU A 339 11.78 -2.75 -38.15
N TRP A 340 12.46 -1.64 -38.38
CA TRP A 340 13.38 -1.49 -39.51
C TRP A 340 14.81 -1.37 -39.01
N TYR A 341 15.62 -2.36 -39.30
CA TYR A 341 17.05 -2.48 -38.96
C TYR A 341 17.89 -1.95 -40.11
N TYR A 342 18.09 -0.64 -40.21
CA TYR A 342 18.76 0.01 -41.31
C TYR A 342 20.28 -0.04 -41.26
N ASN A 343 20.86 -0.55 -40.16
CA ASN A 343 22.25 -1.00 -40.07
C ASN A 343 22.45 -1.92 -38.84
N ASP A 344 23.66 -2.50 -38.70
CA ASP A 344 23.99 -3.53 -37.70
C ASP A 344 23.76 -3.11 -36.23
N VAL A 345 23.68 -1.79 -35.94
CA VAL A 345 23.60 -1.24 -34.57
C VAL A 345 22.42 -0.28 -34.35
N SER A 346 21.61 -0.08 -35.39
CA SER A 346 20.53 0.91 -35.33
C SER A 346 19.25 0.41 -35.95
N TYR A 347 18.14 0.68 -35.32
CA TYR A 347 16.81 0.38 -35.80
C TYR A 347 15.80 1.48 -35.49
N LEU A 348 14.71 1.48 -36.22
CA LEU A 348 13.53 2.31 -35.97
C LEU A 348 12.34 1.38 -35.77
N SER A 349 11.56 1.60 -34.70
CA SER A 349 10.32 0.85 -34.47
C SER A 349 9.12 1.75 -34.34
N VAL A 350 7.98 1.27 -34.84
CA VAL A 350 6.65 1.89 -34.66
C VAL A 350 5.71 0.80 -34.18
N GLY A 351 4.98 1.10 -33.09
CA GLY A 351 4.01 0.17 -32.52
C GLY A 351 2.67 0.82 -32.27
N TYR A 352 1.62 0.04 -32.48
CA TYR A 352 0.25 0.35 -32.06
C TYR A 352 -0.23 -0.74 -31.11
N PHE A 353 -0.83 -0.36 -30.00
CA PHE A 353 -1.46 -1.28 -29.07
C PHE A 353 -2.85 -0.84 -28.66
N LYS A 354 -3.70 -1.81 -28.36
CA LYS A 354 -5.01 -1.60 -27.77
C LYS A 354 -5.22 -2.62 -26.64
N LYS A 355 -5.59 -2.13 -25.44
CA LYS A 355 -5.93 -2.97 -24.29
C LYS A 355 -7.36 -2.68 -23.88
N ALA A 356 -8.16 -3.72 -23.73
CA ALA A 356 -9.51 -3.66 -23.16
C ALA A 356 -9.52 -4.45 -21.87
N THR A 357 -9.81 -3.80 -20.75
CA THR A 357 -9.77 -4.38 -19.42
C THR A 357 -11.15 -4.47 -18.81
N GLU A 358 -11.38 -5.57 -18.09
CA GLU A 358 -12.63 -5.89 -17.38
C GLU A 358 -12.33 -6.22 -15.91
N ASN A 359 -13.37 -6.29 -15.07
CA ASN A 359 -13.29 -6.61 -13.64
C ASN A 359 -12.45 -5.63 -12.81
N PHE A 360 -12.59 -4.33 -13.06
CA PHE A 360 -11.94 -3.33 -12.22
C PHE A 360 -12.41 -3.44 -10.76
N ILE A 361 -11.45 -3.48 -9.84
CA ILE A 361 -11.71 -3.52 -8.41
C ILE A 361 -12.08 -2.12 -7.92
N GLY A 362 -13.21 -2.00 -7.27
CA GLY A 362 -13.69 -0.78 -6.63
C GLY A 362 -14.23 -1.07 -5.24
N SER A 363 -14.37 -0.03 -4.41
CA SER A 363 -15.04 -0.15 -3.11
C SER A 363 -16.53 0.09 -3.26
N ASN A 364 -17.31 -0.78 -2.64
CA ASN A 364 -18.74 -0.59 -2.48
C ASN A 364 -19.02 -0.14 -1.04
N THR A 365 -19.80 0.93 -0.88
CA THR A 365 -20.17 1.52 0.42
C THR A 365 -21.64 1.31 0.73
#